data_f0f04f64e097a54f28ee914b0d1b6057
#
_entry.id   f0f04f64e097a54f28ee914b0d1b6057
#
_cell.length_a   1.000
_cell.length_b   1.000
_cell.length_c   1.000
_cell.angle_alpha   90.00
_cell.angle_beta   90.00
_cell.angle_gamma   90.00
#
_symmetry.space_group_name_H-M   'P 1'
#
loop_
_entity.id
_entity.type
_entity.pdbx_description
1 polymer ?
#
loop_
_entity_poly.entity_id
_entity_poly.type
_entity_poly.pdbx_seq_one_letter_code
_entity_poly.pdbx_strand_id
1 'polypeptide(L)'
;MNPARKKPSLLFSSAAQAASEGNGRGPYVQADLAYAAERITHDYPEPTGAKKGKISTVSDYFRNIRTHSIHPRVSVGYDFGGWRIAADYARYRKWNNNKYSVNIKELGRKDGTSSSGRYLNIQTRKTENQENGTFHAASSLGLSTIYDFDTGSRFKPYIGARVAYGHVRHQVRSVQQETTAVTTYPQNGQPSVTTGGPTKKPAHHESRSISSLGFGAVAGVGIDITPNLTLDAGYRYHNWGRLENTRFKTHEASLG
;
A
#
# COMPACT_ATOMS: atom_id res chain seq x y z
N MET A 1 -13.36 0.41 -33.05
CA MET A 1 -13.31 -0.89 -32.37
C MET A 1 -12.83 -0.64 -30.95
N ASN A 2 -13.71 -0.81 -29.98
CA ASN A 2 -13.47 -0.47 -28.58
C ASN A 2 -13.09 -1.78 -27.84
N PRO A 3 -11.93 -1.91 -27.20
CA PRO A 3 -11.59 -3.14 -26.48
C PRO A 3 -12.39 -3.20 -25.20
N ALA A 4 -13.26 -4.19 -25.11
CA ALA A 4 -14.05 -4.52 -23.95
C ALA A 4 -13.15 -4.75 -22.74
N ARG A 5 -13.32 -3.93 -21.70
CA ARG A 5 -12.76 -4.17 -20.36
C ARG A 5 -13.33 -5.46 -19.81
N LYS A 6 -12.52 -6.49 -19.74
CA LYS A 6 -12.84 -7.69 -18.97
C LYS A 6 -12.90 -7.31 -17.50
N LYS A 7 -14.09 -7.36 -16.91
CA LYS A 7 -14.28 -7.30 -15.46
C LYS A 7 -13.61 -8.54 -14.86
N PRO A 8 -12.81 -8.42 -13.79
CA PRO A 8 -12.32 -9.60 -13.09
C PRO A 8 -13.51 -10.30 -12.46
N SER A 9 -13.79 -11.50 -12.90
CA SER A 9 -14.69 -12.41 -12.21
C SER A 9 -14.00 -12.87 -10.93
N LEU A 10 -14.48 -12.43 -9.79
CA LEU A 10 -14.09 -12.93 -8.48
C LEU A 10 -14.59 -14.39 -8.37
N LEU A 11 -13.71 -15.33 -8.58
CA LEU A 11 -13.93 -16.73 -8.23
C LEU A 11 -13.79 -16.83 -6.71
N PHE A 12 -14.91 -16.87 -6.02
CA PHE A 12 -14.97 -17.16 -4.60
C PHE A 12 -14.85 -18.68 -4.43
N SER A 13 -13.73 -19.13 -3.90
CA SER A 13 -13.62 -20.48 -3.36
C SER A 13 -14.03 -20.43 -1.89
N SER A 14 -15.19 -20.98 -1.59
CA SER A 14 -15.64 -21.18 -0.21
C SER A 14 -14.76 -22.22 0.48
N ALA A 15 -14.14 -21.85 1.58
CA ALA A 15 -13.43 -22.79 2.43
C ALA A 15 -14.37 -23.25 3.54
N ALA A 16 -14.43 -24.56 3.73
CA ALA A 16 -15.29 -25.19 4.71
C ALA A 16 -14.77 -25.00 6.14
N GLN A 17 -15.66 -24.64 7.03
CA GLN A 17 -15.43 -24.63 8.48
C GLN A 17 -15.88 -25.98 9.04
N ALA A 18 -14.98 -26.72 9.68
CA ALA A 18 -15.32 -27.93 10.39
C ALA A 18 -15.71 -27.56 11.83
N ALA A 19 -16.99 -27.61 12.15
CA ALA A 19 -17.49 -27.41 13.50
C ALA A 19 -17.65 -28.75 14.24
N SER A 20 -17.43 -28.72 15.56
CA SER A 20 -17.63 -29.83 16.49
C SER A 20 -19.10 -30.15 16.68
N GLU A 21 -19.39 -31.38 16.97
CA GLU A 21 -20.74 -31.90 17.27
C GLU A 21 -21.40 -31.19 18.47
N GLY A 22 -22.61 -30.66 18.26
CA GLY A 22 -23.55 -30.31 19.31
C GLY A 22 -23.38 -28.92 19.95
N ASN A 23 -24.39 -28.08 19.88
CA ASN A 23 -24.59 -26.80 20.56
C ASN A 23 -23.72 -25.60 20.14
N GLY A 24 -23.02 -25.64 19.03
CA GLY A 24 -22.24 -24.49 18.56
C GLY A 24 -21.05 -24.14 19.44
N ARG A 25 -20.65 -25.02 20.36
CA ARG A 25 -19.47 -24.85 21.21
C ARG A 25 -18.40 -25.85 20.85
N GLY A 26 -17.15 -25.38 20.76
CA GLY A 26 -16.03 -26.29 20.50
C GLY A 26 -14.93 -25.69 19.62
N PRO A 27 -13.94 -26.51 19.28
CA PRO A 27 -12.87 -26.10 18.39
C PRO A 27 -13.39 -25.92 16.97
N TYR A 28 -12.87 -24.93 16.26
CA TYR A 28 -13.17 -24.69 14.86
C TYR A 28 -11.92 -24.32 14.06
N VAL A 29 -12.00 -24.54 12.76
CA VAL A 29 -11.00 -24.11 11.79
C VAL A 29 -11.70 -23.25 10.74
N GLN A 30 -11.09 -22.15 10.38
CA GLN A 30 -11.60 -21.23 9.37
C GLN A 30 -10.51 -20.93 8.33
N ALA A 31 -10.90 -20.87 7.09
CA ALA A 31 -10.03 -20.41 6.02
C ALA A 31 -10.71 -19.27 5.28
N ASP A 32 -10.04 -18.14 5.17
CA ASP A 32 -10.54 -16.92 4.56
C ASP A 32 -9.73 -16.53 3.35
N LEU A 33 -10.39 -15.90 2.40
CA LEU A 33 -9.76 -15.08 1.40
C LEU A 33 -9.98 -13.61 1.76
N ALA A 34 -8.91 -12.91 2.07
CA ALA A 34 -8.96 -11.53 2.49
C ALA A 34 -8.47 -10.59 1.38
N TYR A 35 -9.22 -9.51 1.16
CA TYR A 35 -8.81 -8.37 0.36
C TYR A 35 -8.36 -7.26 1.31
N ALA A 36 -7.08 -6.95 1.28
CA ALA A 36 -6.48 -5.92 2.10
C ALA A 36 -6.25 -4.64 1.31
N ALA A 37 -6.70 -3.53 1.88
CA ALA A 37 -6.30 -2.17 1.49
C ALA A 37 -5.32 -1.65 2.55
N GLU A 38 -4.11 -1.39 2.15
CA GLU A 38 -3.03 -1.02 3.04
C GLU A 38 -2.65 0.43 2.81
N ARG A 39 -2.47 1.15 3.91
CA ARG A 39 -2.03 2.53 3.91
C ARG A 39 -0.77 2.66 4.75
N ILE A 40 0.31 3.04 4.09
CA ILE A 40 1.58 3.36 4.70
C ILE A 40 1.75 4.88 4.61
N THR A 41 1.86 5.55 5.75
CA THR A 41 2.08 6.99 5.83
C THR A 41 3.44 7.23 6.45
N HIS A 42 4.32 7.89 5.70
CA HIS A 42 5.59 8.37 6.23
C HIS A 42 5.41 9.79 6.78
N ASP A 43 5.66 9.97 8.07
CA ASP A 43 5.64 11.26 8.74
C ASP A 43 7.03 11.92 8.64
N TYR A 44 7.46 12.24 7.44
CA TYR A 44 8.62 13.11 7.28
C TYR A 44 8.20 14.57 7.51
N PRO A 45 9.04 15.37 8.16
CA PRO A 45 8.74 16.78 8.32
C PRO A 45 8.52 17.45 6.96
N GLU A 46 7.49 18.29 6.86
CA GLU A 46 7.24 19.03 5.62
C GLU A 46 8.42 19.96 5.33
N PRO A 47 8.87 20.02 4.06
CA PRO A 47 9.89 20.99 3.69
C PRO A 47 9.39 22.39 3.94
N THR A 48 10.15 23.18 4.70
CA THR A 48 9.82 24.55 5.07
C THR A 48 10.66 25.57 4.29
N GLY A 49 10.19 26.80 4.19
CA GLY A 49 10.90 27.90 3.53
C GLY A 49 11.05 27.75 2.02
N ALA A 50 12.21 28.03 1.49
CA ALA A 50 12.51 27.97 0.05
C ALA A 50 12.39 26.55 -0.56
N LYS A 51 12.30 25.51 0.25
CA LYS A 51 12.11 24.12 -0.18
C LYS A 51 10.64 23.71 -0.24
N LYS A 52 9.71 24.54 0.24
CA LYS A 52 8.28 24.26 0.20
C LYS A 52 7.81 24.06 -1.26
N GLY A 53 7.17 22.94 -1.53
CA GLY A 53 6.71 22.58 -2.87
C GLY A 53 7.79 22.05 -3.82
N LYS A 54 9.05 21.95 -3.38
CA LYS A 54 10.12 21.31 -4.15
C LYS A 54 10.33 19.88 -3.65
N ILE A 55 10.27 18.92 -4.56
CA ILE A 55 10.63 17.55 -4.25
C ILE A 55 12.15 17.49 -4.18
N SER A 56 12.71 17.47 -2.99
CA SER A 56 14.17 17.53 -2.79
C SER A 56 14.77 16.21 -2.36
N THR A 57 13.97 15.28 -1.86
CA THR A 57 14.43 14.00 -1.34
C THR A 57 13.48 12.87 -1.74
N VAL A 58 13.99 11.63 -1.72
CA VAL A 58 13.20 10.42 -1.96
C VAL A 58 11.99 10.32 -1.02
N SER A 59 12.15 10.83 0.21
CA SER A 59 11.09 10.85 1.23
C SER A 59 9.84 11.64 0.83
N ASP A 60 9.99 12.66 -0.02
CA ASP A 60 8.86 13.47 -0.46
C ASP A 60 7.90 12.70 -1.37
N TYR A 61 8.38 11.63 -2.01
CA TYR A 61 7.58 10.77 -2.90
C TYR A 61 6.77 9.71 -2.13
N PHE A 62 7.23 9.30 -0.94
CA PHE A 62 6.67 8.17 -0.21
C PHE A 62 5.73 8.54 0.91
N ARG A 63 5.21 9.75 0.95
CA ARG A 63 4.34 10.20 2.05
C ARG A 63 3.10 9.34 2.26
N ASN A 64 2.49 8.85 1.19
CA ASN A 64 1.30 8.02 1.26
C ASN A 64 1.37 6.90 0.22
N ILE A 65 1.60 5.69 0.65
CA ILE A 65 1.52 4.51 -0.20
C ILE A 65 0.20 3.83 0.09
N ARG A 66 -0.59 3.60 -0.96
CA ARG A 66 -1.80 2.79 -0.91
C ARG A 66 -1.59 1.58 -1.78
N THR A 67 -1.82 0.42 -1.21
CA THR A 67 -1.73 -0.83 -1.93
C THR A 67 -2.92 -1.71 -1.64
N HIS A 68 -3.15 -2.68 -2.50
CA HIS A 68 -4.22 -3.64 -2.37
C HIS A 68 -3.66 -5.03 -2.62
N SER A 69 -4.01 -5.97 -1.76
CA SER A 69 -3.59 -7.36 -1.92
C SER A 69 -4.72 -8.32 -1.58
N ILE A 70 -4.72 -9.46 -2.24
CA ILE A 70 -5.57 -10.60 -1.88
C ILE A 70 -4.65 -11.64 -1.28
N HIS A 71 -4.97 -12.12 -0.08
CA HIS A 71 -4.17 -13.11 0.60
C HIS A 71 -5.02 -14.13 1.34
N PRO A 72 -4.55 -15.39 1.39
CA PRO A 72 -5.20 -16.41 2.20
C PRO A 72 -4.87 -16.22 3.67
N ARG A 73 -5.83 -16.57 4.51
CA ARG A 73 -5.70 -16.64 5.96
C ARG A 73 -6.27 -17.96 6.45
N VAL A 74 -5.63 -18.51 7.45
CA VAL A 74 -6.12 -19.69 8.16
C VAL A 74 -6.21 -19.33 9.64
N SER A 75 -7.31 -19.72 10.27
CA SER A 75 -7.57 -19.48 11.68
C SER A 75 -7.96 -20.79 12.35
N VAL A 76 -7.54 -20.95 13.59
CA VAL A 76 -8.00 -21.99 14.48
C VAL A 76 -8.51 -21.34 15.75
N GLY A 77 -9.60 -21.83 16.28
CA GLY A 77 -10.21 -21.20 17.44
C GLY A 77 -11.05 -22.15 18.28
N TYR A 78 -11.59 -21.59 19.33
CA TYR A 78 -12.55 -22.25 20.21
C TYR A 78 -13.74 -21.32 20.45
N ASP A 79 -14.93 -21.88 20.27
CA ASP A 79 -16.21 -21.21 20.50
C ASP A 79 -16.76 -21.64 21.84
N PHE A 80 -17.01 -20.69 22.74
CA PHE A 80 -17.59 -20.89 24.06
C PHE A 80 -19.11 -20.67 24.09
N GLY A 81 -19.72 -20.37 22.94
CA GLY A 81 -21.15 -20.15 22.76
C GLY A 81 -21.61 -18.70 22.62
N GLY A 82 -20.85 -17.73 23.04
CA GLY A 82 -21.12 -16.30 22.85
C GLY A 82 -19.81 -15.54 22.69
N TRP A 83 -18.72 -16.22 23.05
CA TRP A 83 -17.37 -15.73 22.88
C TRP A 83 -16.53 -16.74 22.13
N ARG A 84 -15.71 -16.24 21.22
CA ARG A 84 -14.72 -17.04 20.51
C ARG A 84 -13.33 -16.49 20.74
N ILE A 85 -12.36 -17.37 20.83
CA ILE A 85 -10.93 -17.03 20.77
C ILE A 85 -10.38 -17.70 19.53
N ALA A 86 -9.66 -16.93 18.71
CA ALA A 86 -9.07 -17.43 17.48
C ALA A 86 -7.62 -17.00 17.34
N ALA A 87 -6.77 -17.92 16.94
CA ALA A 87 -5.44 -17.64 16.46
C ALA A 87 -5.44 -17.72 14.93
N ASP A 88 -4.91 -16.71 14.25
CA ASP A 88 -4.88 -16.66 12.80
C ASP A 88 -3.47 -16.45 12.25
N TYR A 89 -3.24 -17.00 11.08
CA TYR A 89 -2.03 -16.81 10.31
C TYR A 89 -2.40 -16.35 8.90
N ALA A 90 -1.82 -15.23 8.48
CA ALA A 90 -1.99 -14.69 7.16
C ALA A 90 -0.64 -14.53 6.46
N ARG A 91 -0.59 -14.90 5.18
CA ARG A 91 0.56 -14.71 4.32
C ARG A 91 0.20 -13.71 3.23
N TYR A 92 0.83 -12.56 3.28
CA TYR A 92 0.60 -11.49 2.31
C TYR A 92 1.40 -11.73 1.03
N ARG A 93 0.87 -11.23 -0.09
CA ARG A 93 1.61 -11.24 -1.36
C ARG A 93 2.60 -10.08 -1.40
N LYS A 94 3.71 -10.32 -2.08
CA LYS A 94 4.67 -9.31 -2.47
C LYS A 94 4.01 -8.36 -3.47
N TRP A 95 4.17 -7.06 -3.29
CA TRP A 95 3.74 -6.08 -4.27
C TRP A 95 4.85 -5.09 -4.60
N ASN A 96 4.79 -4.57 -5.81
CA ASN A 96 5.73 -3.60 -6.33
C ASN A 96 5.00 -2.28 -6.54
N ASN A 97 5.61 -1.20 -6.10
CA ASN A 97 5.14 0.15 -6.36
C ASN A 97 6.23 0.92 -7.13
N ASN A 98 5.98 1.16 -8.41
CA ASN A 98 6.91 1.88 -9.27
C ASN A 98 6.34 3.27 -9.54
N LYS A 99 7.13 4.30 -9.31
CA LYS A 99 6.77 5.67 -9.61
C LYS A 99 7.80 6.28 -10.54
N TYR A 100 7.32 7.03 -11.52
CA TYR A 100 8.13 7.86 -12.39
C TYR A 100 7.62 9.29 -12.33
N SER A 101 8.51 10.23 -12.13
CA SER A 101 8.16 11.65 -12.13
C SER A 101 9.19 12.46 -12.89
N VAL A 102 8.71 13.50 -13.52
CA VAL A 102 9.51 14.47 -14.27
C VAL A 102 9.20 15.85 -13.74
N ASN A 103 10.23 16.61 -13.42
CA ASN A 103 10.13 18.00 -13.05
C ASN A 103 11.02 18.81 -14.01
N ILE A 104 10.47 19.86 -14.60
CA ILE A 104 11.21 20.80 -15.45
C ILE A 104 11.22 22.15 -14.75
N LYS A 105 12.43 22.65 -14.47
CA LYS A 105 12.64 23.91 -13.81
C LYS A 105 13.46 24.84 -14.71
N GLU A 106 12.97 26.06 -14.88
CA GLU A 106 13.76 27.13 -15.47
C GLU A 106 14.84 27.57 -14.48
N LEU A 107 16.09 27.60 -14.95
CA LEU A 107 17.25 28.00 -14.13
C LEU A 107 17.60 29.47 -14.35
N GLY A 108 17.34 29.98 -15.52
CA GLY A 108 17.64 31.37 -15.84
C GLY A 108 17.30 31.73 -17.28
N ARG A 109 17.21 33.03 -17.52
CA ARG A 109 17.03 33.65 -18.82
C ARG A 109 18.18 34.60 -19.06
N LYS A 110 18.70 34.61 -20.27
CA LYS A 110 19.76 35.52 -20.69
C LYS A 110 19.48 36.04 -22.09
N ASP A 111 19.32 37.36 -22.21
CA ASP A 111 19.26 38.04 -23.50
C ASP A 111 20.67 38.23 -24.02
N GLY A 112 20.81 38.16 -25.34
CA GLY A 112 22.07 38.37 -26.01
C GLY A 112 21.85 38.97 -27.40
N THR A 113 22.94 39.42 -27.98
CA THR A 113 22.96 39.93 -29.37
C THR A 113 24.05 39.19 -30.12
N SER A 114 23.73 38.71 -31.32
CA SER A 114 24.67 38.10 -32.25
C SER A 114 24.68 38.87 -33.56
N SER A 115 25.54 38.47 -34.48
CA SER A 115 25.54 39.01 -35.86
C SER A 115 24.20 38.82 -36.58
N SER A 116 23.37 37.87 -36.13
CA SER A 116 22.05 37.56 -36.69
C SER A 116 20.89 38.23 -35.96
N GLY A 117 21.16 39.14 -34.98
CA GLY A 117 20.14 39.85 -34.23
C GLY A 117 20.09 39.46 -32.74
N ARG A 118 19.03 39.89 -32.07
CA ARG A 118 18.80 39.56 -30.65
C ARG A 118 18.35 38.12 -30.51
N TYR A 119 18.73 37.51 -29.40
CA TYR A 119 18.27 36.19 -29.01
C TYR A 119 17.99 36.10 -27.49
N LEU A 120 17.09 35.22 -27.11
CA LEU A 120 16.78 34.88 -25.70
C LEU A 120 17.20 33.42 -25.45
N ASN A 121 18.08 33.21 -24.50
CA ASN A 121 18.44 31.90 -24.02
C ASN A 121 17.66 31.58 -22.74
N ILE A 122 16.94 30.47 -22.73
CA ILE A 122 16.26 29.95 -21.56
C ILE A 122 16.96 28.65 -21.17
N GLN A 123 17.55 28.67 -19.99
CA GLN A 123 18.16 27.46 -19.43
C GLN A 123 17.16 26.72 -18.56
N THR A 124 16.94 25.46 -18.86
CA THR A 124 16.05 24.58 -18.11
C THR A 124 16.77 23.37 -17.58
N ARG A 125 16.32 22.86 -16.43
CA ARG A 125 16.76 21.58 -15.87
C ARG A 125 15.57 20.65 -15.82
N LYS A 126 15.70 19.50 -16.49
CA LYS A 126 14.79 18.37 -16.39
C LYS A 126 15.33 17.40 -15.33
N THR A 127 14.57 17.14 -14.31
CA THR A 127 14.87 16.15 -13.27
C THR A 127 13.91 14.99 -13.44
N GLU A 128 14.43 13.82 -13.73
CA GLU A 128 13.70 12.57 -13.85
C GLU A 128 14.01 11.69 -12.63
N ASN A 129 12.96 11.24 -11.94
CA ASN A 129 13.09 10.35 -10.81
C ASN A 129 12.33 9.08 -11.10
N GLN A 130 13.03 7.96 -10.98
CA GLN A 130 12.45 6.64 -11.08
C GLN A 130 12.61 5.93 -9.74
N GLU A 131 11.51 5.52 -9.19
CA GLU A 131 11.43 4.83 -7.93
C GLU A 131 10.82 3.45 -8.11
N ASN A 132 11.53 2.44 -7.64
CA ASN A 132 11.05 1.06 -7.60
C ASN A 132 10.99 0.63 -6.13
N GLY A 133 9.78 0.54 -5.60
CA GLY A 133 9.51 0.06 -4.26
C GLY A 133 9.00 -1.38 -4.28
N THR A 134 9.57 -2.22 -3.44
CA THR A 134 9.10 -3.59 -3.23
C THR A 134 8.74 -3.77 -1.78
N PHE A 135 7.51 -4.12 -1.51
CA PHE A 135 7.01 -4.44 -0.19
C PHE A 135 6.83 -5.95 -0.07
N HIS A 136 7.44 -6.51 0.96
CA HIS A 136 7.22 -7.87 1.37
C HIS A 136 6.57 -7.83 2.75
N ALA A 137 5.25 -7.81 2.83
CA ALA A 137 4.58 -8.20 4.03
C ALA A 137 4.68 -9.73 4.11
N ALA A 138 5.57 -10.23 4.93
CA ALA A 138 5.86 -11.65 4.90
C ALA A 138 4.73 -12.47 5.53
N SER A 139 4.30 -12.11 6.74
CA SER A 139 3.27 -12.85 7.47
C SER A 139 2.76 -12.07 8.67
N SER A 140 1.57 -12.37 9.12
CA SER A 140 1.07 -11.97 10.44
C SER A 140 0.57 -13.17 11.21
N LEU A 141 0.88 -13.20 12.49
CA LEU A 141 0.29 -14.12 13.47
C LEU A 141 -0.59 -13.28 14.39
N GLY A 142 -1.88 -13.61 14.48
CA GLY A 142 -2.85 -12.85 15.24
C GLY A 142 -3.57 -13.70 16.28
N LEU A 143 -4.01 -13.04 17.34
CA LEU A 143 -4.92 -13.56 18.34
C LEU A 143 -6.12 -12.63 18.44
N SER A 144 -7.33 -13.19 18.32
CA SER A 144 -8.57 -12.45 18.35
C SER A 144 -9.48 -12.95 19.46
N THR A 145 -10.18 -12.04 20.11
CA THR A 145 -11.30 -12.32 20.99
C THR A 145 -12.54 -11.74 20.33
N ILE A 146 -13.55 -12.55 20.09
CA ILE A 146 -14.74 -12.23 19.30
C ILE A 146 -15.97 -12.51 20.14
N TYR A 147 -16.92 -11.58 20.10
CA TYR A 147 -18.23 -11.73 20.68
C TYR A 147 -19.29 -11.89 19.59
N ASP A 148 -20.04 -12.98 19.64
CA ASP A 148 -21.12 -13.30 18.71
C ASP A 148 -22.46 -12.90 19.29
N PHE A 149 -23.22 -12.11 18.55
CA PHE A 149 -24.58 -11.72 18.94
C PHE A 149 -25.55 -12.81 18.50
N ASP A 150 -26.23 -13.40 19.47
CA ASP A 150 -27.32 -14.33 19.18
C ASP A 150 -28.57 -13.55 18.75
N THR A 151 -28.91 -13.68 17.49
CA THR A 151 -30.09 -13.02 16.91
C THR A 151 -31.29 -13.96 16.80
N GLY A 152 -31.16 -15.20 17.22
CA GLY A 152 -32.17 -16.24 17.01
C GLY A 152 -32.37 -16.60 15.54
N SER A 153 -31.48 -16.18 14.67
CA SER A 153 -31.53 -16.40 13.23
C SER A 153 -30.25 -17.06 12.72
N ARG A 154 -30.20 -17.38 11.41
CA ARG A 154 -28.99 -17.88 10.76
C ARG A 154 -27.89 -16.84 10.64
N PHE A 155 -28.20 -15.57 10.85
CA PHE A 155 -27.27 -14.46 10.79
C PHE A 155 -26.72 -14.20 12.18
N LYS A 156 -25.42 -14.37 12.35
CA LYS A 156 -24.69 -14.15 13.60
C LYS A 156 -23.72 -13.00 13.42
N PRO A 157 -24.14 -11.75 13.66
CA PRO A 157 -23.20 -10.65 13.66
C PRO A 157 -22.22 -10.81 14.82
N TYR A 158 -21.00 -10.30 14.60
CA TYR A 158 -19.96 -10.37 15.63
C TYR A 158 -19.08 -9.13 15.62
N ILE A 159 -18.45 -8.89 16.76
CA ILE A 159 -17.43 -7.86 16.95
C ILE A 159 -16.31 -8.42 17.82
N GLY A 160 -15.09 -7.95 17.61
CA GLY A 160 -13.98 -8.42 18.42
C GLY A 160 -12.78 -7.51 18.39
N ALA A 161 -11.82 -7.83 19.25
CA ALA A 161 -10.51 -7.20 19.30
C ALA A 161 -9.45 -8.19 18.83
N ARG A 162 -8.40 -7.69 18.22
CA ARG A 162 -7.29 -8.49 17.70
C ARG A 162 -5.95 -7.87 18.07
N VAL A 163 -5.02 -8.73 18.47
CA VAL A 163 -3.60 -8.39 18.60
C VAL A 163 -2.85 -9.26 17.60
N ALA A 164 -1.94 -8.66 16.85
CA ALA A 164 -1.16 -9.42 15.88
C ALA A 164 0.28 -8.98 15.82
N TYR A 165 1.15 -9.95 15.60
CA TYR A 165 2.56 -9.73 15.31
C TYR A 165 2.77 -9.88 13.80
N GLY A 166 3.27 -8.83 13.19
CA GLY A 166 3.54 -8.78 11.76
C GLY A 166 4.99 -8.52 11.45
N HIS A 167 5.48 -9.13 10.37
CA HIS A 167 6.80 -8.89 9.82
C HIS A 167 6.67 -8.31 8.42
N VAL A 168 7.19 -7.09 8.22
CA VAL A 168 7.17 -6.37 6.95
C VAL A 168 8.60 -6.08 6.52
N ARG A 169 8.93 -6.42 5.29
CA ARG A 169 10.19 -6.04 4.66
C ARG A 169 9.91 -5.05 3.52
N HIS A 170 10.60 -3.95 3.55
CA HIS A 170 10.48 -2.87 2.59
C HIS A 170 11.82 -2.64 1.90
N GLN A 171 11.84 -2.60 0.58
CA GLN A 171 13.01 -2.25 -0.22
C GLN A 171 12.65 -1.16 -1.21
N VAL A 172 13.43 -0.11 -1.25
CA VAL A 172 13.26 1.01 -2.19
C VAL A 172 14.56 1.24 -2.92
N ARG A 173 14.46 1.35 -4.23
CA ARG A 173 15.55 1.82 -5.09
C ARG A 173 15.08 3.07 -5.83
N SER A 174 15.80 4.16 -5.66
CA SER A 174 15.53 5.42 -6.33
C SER A 174 16.72 5.79 -7.22
N VAL A 175 16.43 6.20 -8.45
CA VAL A 175 17.40 6.70 -9.41
C VAL A 175 16.95 8.08 -9.84
N GLN A 176 17.84 9.07 -9.71
CA GLN A 176 17.62 10.42 -10.16
C GLN A 176 18.56 10.76 -11.31
N GLN A 177 18.00 11.32 -12.38
CA GLN A 177 18.75 11.80 -13.52
C GLN A 177 18.41 13.27 -13.77
N GLU A 178 19.41 14.10 -13.97
CA GLU A 178 19.25 15.52 -14.30
C GLU A 178 19.81 15.78 -15.70
N THR A 179 19.03 16.48 -16.52
CA THR A 179 19.42 16.93 -17.86
C THR A 179 19.22 18.43 -17.94
N THR A 180 20.25 19.14 -18.31
CA THR A 180 20.17 20.60 -18.52
C THR A 180 20.05 20.88 -20.00
N ALA A 181 19.14 21.75 -20.39
CA ALA A 181 18.96 22.19 -21.76
C ALA A 181 18.95 23.72 -21.84
N VAL A 182 19.52 24.26 -22.92
CA VAL A 182 19.43 25.67 -23.26
C VAL A 182 18.61 25.78 -24.55
N THR A 183 17.49 26.48 -24.47
CA THR A 183 16.68 26.80 -25.64
C THR A 183 17.00 28.22 -26.05
N THR A 184 17.45 28.39 -27.27
CA THR A 184 17.76 29.71 -27.88
C THR A 184 16.61 30.11 -28.79
N TYR A 185 16.01 31.23 -28.49
CA TYR A 185 14.96 31.86 -29.28
C TYR A 185 15.57 33.07 -30.04
N PRO A 186 15.92 32.94 -31.32
CA PRO A 186 16.40 34.05 -32.11
C PRO A 186 15.24 34.97 -32.47
N GLN A 187 15.53 36.26 -32.71
CA GLN A 187 14.53 37.24 -33.13
C GLN A 187 13.93 36.87 -34.50
N ASN A 188 14.77 36.35 -35.38
CA ASN A 188 14.39 35.86 -36.71
C ASN A 188 14.92 34.44 -36.87
N GLY A 189 14.02 33.47 -36.91
CA GLY A 189 14.37 32.06 -37.09
C GLY A 189 13.66 31.11 -36.15
N GLN A 190 13.96 29.83 -36.29
CA GLN A 190 13.38 28.77 -35.47
C GLN A 190 14.17 28.62 -34.16
N PRO A 191 13.48 28.34 -33.05
CA PRO A 191 14.15 28.00 -31.78
C PRO A 191 15.07 26.78 -31.92
N SER A 192 16.22 26.85 -31.31
CA SER A 192 17.15 25.73 -31.22
C SER A 192 17.34 25.29 -29.79
N VAL A 193 17.47 23.97 -29.57
CA VAL A 193 17.66 23.39 -28.25
C VAL A 193 19.01 22.69 -28.22
N THR A 194 19.86 23.11 -27.30
CA THR A 194 21.10 22.39 -26.97
C THR A 194 20.93 21.69 -25.64
N THR A 195 21.04 20.38 -25.68
CA THR A 195 20.88 19.53 -24.46
C THR A 195 22.24 19.04 -24.01
N GLY A 196 22.57 19.29 -22.76
CA GLY A 196 23.71 18.67 -22.09
C GLY A 196 23.47 17.19 -21.82
N GLY A 197 24.55 16.42 -21.71
CA GLY A 197 24.43 15.02 -21.36
C GLY A 197 23.76 14.81 -19.98
N PRO A 198 23.04 13.70 -19.78
CA PRO A 198 22.38 13.42 -18.53
C PRO A 198 23.39 13.14 -17.42
N THR A 199 23.24 13.83 -16.30
CA THR A 199 23.99 13.55 -15.07
C THR A 199 23.16 12.63 -14.17
N LYS A 200 23.65 11.43 -13.94
CA LYS A 200 23.00 10.47 -13.04
C LYS A 200 23.54 10.65 -11.63
N LYS A 201 22.66 10.82 -10.66
CA LYS A 201 23.05 10.75 -9.25
C LYS A 201 23.21 9.29 -8.81
N PRO A 202 24.04 9.03 -7.80
CA PRO A 202 24.14 7.68 -7.22
C PRO A 202 22.75 7.15 -6.87
N ALA A 203 22.52 5.88 -7.19
CA ALA A 203 21.24 5.25 -6.85
C ALA A 203 21.10 5.16 -5.33
N HIS A 204 19.99 5.65 -4.80
CA HIS A 204 19.65 5.45 -3.41
C HIS A 204 19.00 4.08 -3.26
N HIS A 205 19.52 3.29 -2.33
CA HIS A 205 19.00 1.97 -2.00
C HIS A 205 18.73 1.90 -0.50
N GLU A 206 17.48 1.66 -0.15
CA GLU A 206 17.04 1.51 1.23
C GLU A 206 16.35 0.17 1.40
N SER A 207 16.78 -0.60 2.40
CA SER A 207 16.14 -1.86 2.78
C SER A 207 15.88 -1.83 4.27
N ARG A 208 14.62 -1.99 4.67
CA ARG A 208 14.20 -2.05 6.07
C ARG A 208 13.37 -3.29 6.31
N SER A 209 13.59 -3.89 7.47
CA SER A 209 12.79 -5.00 7.98
C SER A 209 12.18 -4.55 9.30
N ILE A 210 10.87 -4.67 9.39
CA ILE A 210 10.08 -4.17 10.52
C ILE A 210 9.26 -5.32 11.06
N SER A 211 9.45 -5.61 12.34
CA SER A 211 8.57 -6.51 13.09
C SER A 211 7.78 -5.68 14.08
N SER A 212 6.47 -5.79 14.05
CA SER A 212 5.59 -4.95 14.86
C SER A 212 4.47 -5.74 15.49
N LEU A 213 4.19 -5.41 16.74
CA LEU A 213 2.94 -5.78 17.39
C LEU A 213 1.90 -4.71 17.08
N GLY A 214 0.77 -5.13 16.51
CA GLY A 214 -0.33 -4.26 16.17
C GLY A 214 -1.60 -4.64 16.91
N PHE A 215 -2.51 -3.67 17.00
CA PHE A 215 -3.83 -3.82 17.60
C PHE A 215 -4.90 -3.52 16.57
N GLY A 216 -5.99 -4.26 16.62
CA GLY A 216 -7.06 -4.10 15.67
C GLY A 216 -8.43 -4.44 16.24
N ALA A 217 -9.42 -4.17 15.40
CA ALA A 217 -10.79 -4.56 15.62
C ALA A 217 -11.26 -5.43 14.47
N VAL A 218 -12.15 -6.37 14.78
CA VAL A 218 -12.81 -7.23 13.80
C VAL A 218 -14.32 -7.09 13.97
N ALA A 219 -15.06 -7.10 12.88
CA ALA A 219 -16.51 -7.12 12.87
C ALA A 219 -16.98 -7.87 11.64
N GLY A 220 -18.11 -8.55 11.72
CA GLY A 220 -18.64 -9.26 10.57
C GLY A 220 -19.96 -9.96 10.88
N VAL A 221 -20.32 -10.82 9.96
CA VAL A 221 -21.53 -11.62 10.04
C VAL A 221 -21.21 -13.05 9.58
N GLY A 222 -21.47 -14.01 10.45
CA GLY A 222 -21.54 -15.42 10.11
C GLY A 222 -22.95 -15.80 9.65
N ILE A 223 -23.05 -16.64 8.62
CA ILE A 223 -24.31 -17.17 8.10
C ILE A 223 -24.24 -18.68 8.18
N ASP A 224 -25.03 -19.28 9.06
CA ASP A 224 -25.08 -20.74 9.19
C ASP A 224 -25.77 -21.36 7.97
N ILE A 225 -25.02 -22.07 7.16
CA ILE A 225 -25.50 -22.80 5.99
C ILE A 225 -25.99 -24.19 6.42
N THR A 226 -25.21 -24.85 7.28
CA THR A 226 -25.56 -26.12 7.94
C THR A 226 -25.15 -26.03 9.42
N PRO A 227 -25.55 -27.00 10.27
CA PRO A 227 -25.07 -27.03 11.66
C PRO A 227 -23.56 -27.02 11.84
N ASN A 228 -22.83 -27.47 10.82
CA ASN A 228 -21.35 -27.59 10.85
C ASN A 228 -20.64 -26.70 9.83
N LEU A 229 -21.37 -25.84 9.11
CA LEU A 229 -20.82 -24.97 8.08
C LEU A 229 -21.38 -23.55 8.21
N THR A 230 -20.53 -22.60 8.45
CA THR A 230 -20.86 -21.18 8.49
C THR A 230 -20.07 -20.43 7.40
N LEU A 231 -20.75 -19.62 6.62
CA LEU A 231 -20.12 -18.66 5.74
C LEU A 231 -19.88 -17.38 6.52
N ASP A 232 -18.65 -16.87 6.49
CA ASP A 232 -18.25 -15.66 7.21
C ASP A 232 -17.95 -14.52 6.24
N ALA A 233 -18.53 -13.36 6.49
CA ALA A 233 -18.19 -12.11 5.83
C ALA A 233 -17.70 -11.11 6.88
N GLY A 234 -16.43 -10.81 6.85
CA GLY A 234 -15.77 -10.04 7.88
C GLY A 234 -15.04 -8.80 7.39
N TYR A 235 -14.87 -7.87 8.29
CA TYR A 235 -14.04 -6.69 8.13
C TYR A 235 -13.07 -6.59 9.29
N ARG A 236 -11.81 -6.28 9.00
CA ARG A 236 -10.75 -6.08 10.00
C ARG A 236 -10.05 -4.76 9.77
N TYR A 237 -9.91 -4.03 10.83
CA TYR A 237 -9.03 -2.87 10.92
C TYR A 237 -7.85 -3.23 11.79
N HIS A 238 -6.65 -2.95 11.32
CA HIS A 238 -5.44 -3.19 12.09
C HIS A 238 -4.51 -1.99 12.04
N ASN A 239 -4.06 -1.56 13.21
CA ASN A 239 -3.07 -0.52 13.38
C ASN A 239 -1.77 -1.18 13.89
N TRP A 240 -0.77 -1.22 13.04
CA TRP A 240 0.54 -1.81 13.32
C TRP A 240 1.47 -0.89 14.11
N GLY A 241 0.94 0.27 14.54
CA GLY A 241 1.70 1.23 15.31
C GLY A 241 2.55 2.15 14.47
N ARG A 242 3.47 2.81 15.15
CA ARG A 242 4.43 3.74 14.56
C ARG A 242 5.83 3.16 14.69
N LEU A 243 6.49 2.99 13.58
CA LEU A 243 7.86 2.55 13.50
C LEU A 243 8.69 3.68 12.93
N GLU A 244 9.47 4.32 13.79
CA GLU A 244 10.17 5.56 13.46
C GLU A 244 9.19 6.62 12.92
N ASN A 245 9.35 7.02 11.65
CA ASN A 245 8.51 8.00 10.96
C ASN A 245 7.43 7.37 10.05
N THR A 246 7.10 6.10 10.26
CA THR A 246 6.16 5.36 9.41
C THR A 246 4.99 4.85 10.22
N ARG A 247 3.76 5.18 9.80
CA ARG A 247 2.52 4.60 10.33
C ARG A 247 1.98 3.60 9.32
N PHE A 248 1.67 2.42 9.80
CA PHE A 248 1.11 1.36 8.98
C PHE A 248 -0.27 0.96 9.49
N LYS A 249 -1.25 1.00 8.59
CA LYS A 249 -2.63 0.61 8.87
C LYS A 249 -3.14 -0.27 7.75
N THR A 250 -3.91 -1.29 8.11
CA THR A 250 -4.56 -2.19 7.16
C THR A 250 -6.06 -2.21 7.38
N HIS A 251 -6.80 -2.26 6.29
CA HIS A 251 -8.23 -2.50 6.22
C HIS A 251 -8.44 -3.73 5.38
N GLU A 252 -9.09 -4.73 5.91
CA GLU A 252 -9.27 -6.02 5.25
C GLU A 252 -10.75 -6.37 5.22
N ALA A 253 -11.25 -6.73 4.04
CA ALA A 253 -12.52 -7.40 3.88
C ALA A 253 -12.25 -8.87 3.59
N SER A 254 -12.90 -9.79 4.28
CA SER A 254 -12.70 -11.23 4.14
C SER A 254 -14.01 -11.96 3.88
N LEU A 255 -13.90 -13.05 3.15
CA LEU A 255 -14.95 -14.04 2.98
C LEU A 255 -14.35 -15.41 3.28
N GLY A 256 -14.99 -16.17 4.16
CA GLY A 256 -14.55 -17.47 4.64
C GLY A 256 -15.69 -18.47 4.80
#